data_35604ea6945f349ed224f5c78ea851fb
#
_entry.id   35604ea6945f349ed224f5c78ea851fb
#
_cell.length_a   1.000
_cell.length_b   1.000
_cell.length_c   1.000
_cell.angle_alpha   90.00
_cell.angle_beta   90.00
_cell.angle_gamma   90.00
#
_symmetry.space_group_name_H-M   'P 1'
#
loop_
_entity.id
_entity.type
_entity.pdbx_description
1 polymer ?
#
loop_
_entity_poly.entity_id
_entity_poly.type
_entity_poly.pdbx_seq_one_letter_code
_entity_poly.pdbx_strand_id
1 'polypeptide(L)'
;MKMKGLWLACCALVLSGAEAMACTGLLVGKKASTDGSVMISYAADSHNLYGEMYHWPAANWPKGATLDVVEWDTGKPLGTIAQVEHTYNVVGNMNEHQLAITESTFGGRRELHNPEGIMDYGSLIYITLQRAKTAREAIKVMTDLVAEYGYYSGGETFSIADKQEAWVMEMIGKGAGRKGAVWVAIRIPDDCISAHANQSRIQQIPFNDKENCIYSPDVVSFAREMGFFKGKDADFSFQQAYCPYDFSALRGCEARVWSFFREYDSTMDQYTDFIKGDASKKPMPLYIKPNRKLSVQDVQKGMRNHYEGTDLDMTKDAGAGSYKVPYRWRPMTFKVDGQEYTN
;
A
#
# COMPACT_ATOMS: atom_id res chain seq x y z
N MET A 1 -48.46 -44.34 0.08
CA MET A 1 -47.73 -43.29 0.84
C MET A 1 -46.47 -42.91 0.07
N LYS A 2 -46.44 -41.75 -0.60
CA LYS A 2 -45.31 -41.30 -1.40
C LYS A 2 -44.44 -40.37 -0.55
N MET A 3 -43.23 -40.79 -0.21
CA MET A 3 -42.23 -39.93 0.44
C MET A 3 -41.62 -38.99 -0.61
N LYS A 4 -41.83 -37.70 -0.42
CA LYS A 4 -41.18 -36.66 -1.21
C LYS A 4 -39.77 -36.46 -0.63
N GLY A 5 -38.76 -36.79 -1.42
CA GLY A 5 -37.36 -36.51 -1.07
C GLY A 5 -37.09 -35.02 -1.09
N LEU A 6 -36.60 -34.51 0.03
CA LEU A 6 -36.13 -33.13 0.20
C LEU A 6 -34.68 -33.06 -0.31
N TRP A 7 -34.48 -32.41 -1.45
CA TRP A 7 -33.11 -32.10 -1.95
C TRP A 7 -32.59 -30.89 -1.17
N LEU A 8 -31.67 -31.13 -0.24
CA LEU A 8 -30.86 -30.08 0.34
C LEU A 8 -29.78 -29.70 -0.71
N ALA A 9 -29.93 -28.55 -1.33
CA ALA A 9 -28.87 -27.92 -2.12
C ALA A 9 -27.87 -27.34 -1.14
N CYS A 10 -26.75 -28.04 -0.89
CA CYS A 10 -25.56 -27.45 -0.29
C CYS A 10 -24.96 -26.44 -1.27
N CYS A 11 -25.23 -25.15 -1.07
CA CYS A 11 -24.42 -24.10 -1.66
C CYS A 11 -23.03 -24.18 -1.00
N ALA A 12 -22.08 -24.83 -1.68
CA ALA A 12 -20.67 -24.67 -1.36
C ALA A 12 -20.31 -23.22 -1.66
N LEU A 13 -20.24 -22.38 -0.62
CA LEU A 13 -19.52 -21.12 -0.71
C LEU A 13 -18.05 -21.47 -0.98
N VAL A 14 -17.66 -21.35 -2.23
CA VAL A 14 -16.24 -21.21 -2.57
C VAL A 14 -15.81 -19.85 -2.03
N LEU A 15 -15.34 -19.84 -0.79
CA LEU A 15 -14.49 -18.77 -0.30
C LEU A 15 -13.20 -18.85 -1.13
N SER A 16 -13.18 -18.15 -2.25
CA SER A 16 -11.90 -17.75 -2.84
C SER A 16 -11.21 -16.92 -1.77
N GLY A 17 -10.29 -17.55 -1.03
CA GLY A 17 -9.42 -16.85 -0.10
C GLY A 17 -8.66 -15.82 -0.92
N ALA A 18 -9.05 -14.56 -0.84
CA ALA A 18 -8.14 -13.49 -1.20
C ALA A 18 -6.91 -13.73 -0.33
N GLU A 19 -5.78 -14.03 -0.93
CA GLU A 19 -4.52 -14.12 -0.20
C GLU A 19 -4.36 -12.80 0.52
N ALA A 20 -4.40 -12.84 1.86
CA ALA A 20 -4.26 -11.66 2.69
C ALA A 20 -2.79 -11.26 2.64
N MET A 21 -2.43 -10.47 1.64
CA MET A 21 -1.15 -9.77 1.61
C MET A 21 -1.22 -8.67 2.68
N ALA A 22 -0.33 -8.73 3.65
CA ALA A 22 -0.23 -7.74 4.70
C ALA A 22 1.10 -7.00 4.54
N CYS A 23 1.06 -5.80 3.96
CA CYS A 23 2.23 -4.95 3.78
C CYS A 23 2.28 -3.84 4.82
N THR A 24 3.47 -3.37 5.17
CA THR A 24 3.65 -2.23 6.08
C THR A 24 4.79 -1.36 5.58
N GLY A 25 4.54 -0.07 5.45
CA GLY A 25 5.54 0.95 5.12
C GLY A 25 5.63 2.01 6.21
N LEU A 26 6.85 2.37 6.62
CA LEU A 26 7.14 3.47 7.52
C LEU A 26 7.93 4.54 6.79
N LEU A 27 7.67 5.81 7.08
CA LEU A 27 8.38 6.95 6.47
C LEU A 27 8.89 7.88 7.57
N VAL A 28 10.11 8.38 7.40
CA VAL A 28 10.73 9.34 8.33
C VAL A 28 11.30 10.50 7.52
N GLY A 29 10.81 11.70 7.80
CA GLY A 29 11.32 12.93 7.19
C GLY A 29 12.75 13.28 7.68
N LYS A 30 13.52 13.99 6.85
CA LYS A 30 14.94 14.27 7.12
C LYS A 30 15.25 15.01 8.43
N LYS A 31 14.31 15.80 8.95
CA LYS A 31 14.45 16.49 10.24
C LYS A 31 13.94 15.65 11.41
N ALA A 32 13.16 14.61 11.12
CA ALA A 32 12.70 13.62 12.10
C ALA A 32 13.72 12.49 12.30
N SER A 33 14.73 12.35 11.44
CA SER A 33 15.81 11.38 11.57
C SER A 33 17.00 11.93 12.37
N THR A 34 17.78 11.03 12.98
CA THR A 34 18.94 11.39 13.81
C THR A 34 20.13 11.90 13.00
N ASP A 35 20.28 11.46 11.77
CA ASP A 35 21.42 11.76 10.88
C ASP A 35 21.05 12.68 9.70
N GLY A 36 19.80 13.13 9.61
CA GLY A 36 19.31 13.98 8.52
C GLY A 36 18.95 13.23 7.24
N SER A 37 18.95 11.89 7.25
CA SER A 37 18.47 11.09 6.12
C SER A 37 16.95 11.06 6.04
N VAL A 38 16.42 10.87 4.83
CA VAL A 38 15.04 10.43 4.61
C VAL A 38 15.04 8.91 4.65
N MET A 39 14.10 8.30 5.37
CA MET A 39 14.00 6.86 5.47
C MET A 39 12.61 6.37 5.07
N ILE A 40 12.56 5.30 4.30
CA ILE A 40 11.34 4.49 4.11
C ILE A 40 11.67 3.04 4.38
N SER A 41 10.67 2.28 4.84
CA SER A 41 10.78 0.83 5.03
C SER A 41 9.67 0.11 4.29
N TYR A 42 9.86 -1.20 4.10
CA TYR A 42 8.90 -2.04 3.42
C TYR A 42 8.89 -3.45 4.01
N ALA A 43 7.70 -3.97 4.24
CA ALA A 43 7.46 -5.39 4.42
C ALA A 43 6.31 -5.80 3.52
N ALA A 44 6.54 -6.78 2.66
CA ALA A 44 5.51 -7.48 1.91
C ALA A 44 5.26 -8.81 2.61
N ASP A 45 4.17 -8.90 3.36
CA ASP A 45 3.81 -10.13 4.05
C ASP A 45 3.00 -11.01 3.10
N SER A 46 3.58 -12.10 2.67
CA SER A 46 2.95 -13.06 1.77
C SER A 46 3.21 -14.49 2.24
N HIS A 47 2.31 -15.39 1.92
CA HIS A 47 2.50 -16.82 2.14
C HIS A 47 3.42 -17.46 1.08
N ASN A 48 3.52 -16.87 -0.10
CA ASN A 48 4.09 -17.47 -1.28
C ASN A 48 5.30 -16.70 -1.85
N LEU A 49 5.47 -15.42 -1.47
CA LEU A 49 6.57 -14.60 -1.96
C LEU A 49 7.82 -14.79 -1.09
N TYR A 50 8.95 -14.91 -1.74
CA TYR A 50 10.27 -14.88 -1.12
C TYR A 50 10.88 -13.49 -1.29
N GLY A 51 11.61 -13.01 -0.29
CA GLY A 51 12.37 -11.77 -0.39
C GLY A 51 13.60 -11.97 -1.28
N GLU A 52 13.47 -11.77 -2.56
CA GLU A 52 14.59 -11.79 -3.51
C GLU A 52 15.17 -10.38 -3.68
N MET A 53 16.47 -10.31 -3.90
CA MET A 53 17.12 -9.05 -4.26
C MET A 53 17.14 -8.94 -5.79
N TYR A 54 16.23 -8.17 -6.32
CA TYR A 54 16.17 -7.89 -7.75
C TYR A 54 17.25 -6.89 -8.17
N HIS A 55 17.83 -7.11 -9.35
CA HIS A 55 18.80 -6.20 -9.95
C HIS A 55 18.50 -5.99 -11.42
N TRP A 56 18.25 -4.75 -11.79
CA TRP A 56 18.13 -4.30 -13.17
C TRP A 56 19.30 -3.36 -13.48
N PRO A 57 20.31 -3.80 -14.25
CA PRO A 57 21.45 -2.96 -14.58
C PRO A 57 21.03 -1.77 -15.46
N ALA A 58 21.75 -0.66 -15.32
CA ALA A 58 21.61 0.46 -16.23
C ALA A 58 21.89 0.01 -17.67
N ALA A 59 21.11 0.50 -18.62
CA ALA A 59 21.23 0.13 -20.01
C ALA A 59 20.86 1.27 -20.96
N ASN A 60 21.40 1.19 -22.20
CA ASN A 60 20.97 2.04 -23.32
C ASN A 60 20.19 1.20 -24.32
N TRP A 61 19.06 1.72 -24.75
CA TRP A 61 18.13 1.05 -25.63
C TRP A 61 18.05 1.76 -26.97
N PRO A 62 17.91 1.06 -28.09
CA PRO A 62 17.72 1.71 -29.36
C PRO A 62 16.40 2.49 -29.40
N LYS A 63 16.36 3.55 -30.19
CA LYS A 63 15.14 4.32 -30.40
C LYS A 63 13.99 3.44 -30.89
N GLY A 64 12.84 3.51 -30.26
CA GLY A 64 11.67 2.70 -30.57
C GLY A 64 11.67 1.31 -29.92
N ALA A 65 12.62 1.03 -29.02
CA ALA A 65 12.58 -0.17 -28.21
C ALA A 65 11.29 -0.27 -27.39
N THR A 66 10.89 -1.48 -27.07
CA THR A 66 9.72 -1.78 -26.24
C THR A 66 10.12 -2.63 -25.05
N LEU A 67 9.26 -2.63 -24.03
CA LEU A 67 9.39 -3.42 -22.82
C LEU A 67 8.10 -4.21 -22.61
N ASP A 68 8.21 -5.53 -22.49
CA ASP A 68 7.09 -6.38 -22.09
C ASP A 68 6.84 -6.25 -20.60
N VAL A 69 5.59 -6.02 -20.23
CA VAL A 69 5.14 -5.88 -18.86
C VAL A 69 4.39 -7.13 -18.43
N VAL A 70 4.76 -7.65 -17.27
CA VAL A 70 4.09 -8.79 -16.66
C VAL A 70 3.51 -8.39 -15.32
N GLU A 71 2.44 -9.05 -14.89
CA GLU A 71 1.93 -8.94 -13.54
C GLU A 71 2.99 -9.44 -12.56
N TRP A 72 3.32 -8.64 -11.57
CA TRP A 72 4.42 -8.87 -10.64
C TRP A 72 4.30 -10.20 -9.89
N ASP A 73 3.12 -10.49 -9.36
CA ASP A 73 2.91 -11.64 -8.48
C ASP A 73 2.84 -12.98 -9.23
N THR A 74 2.33 -12.96 -10.46
CA THR A 74 2.04 -14.21 -11.22
C THR A 74 2.90 -14.40 -12.45
N GLY A 75 3.58 -13.35 -12.93
CA GLY A 75 4.29 -13.34 -14.19
C GLY A 75 3.38 -13.37 -15.44
N LYS A 76 2.07 -13.15 -15.28
CA LYS A 76 1.12 -13.08 -16.39
C LYS A 76 1.47 -11.92 -17.32
N PRO A 77 1.60 -12.13 -18.64
CA PRO A 77 1.80 -11.06 -19.59
C PRO A 77 0.61 -10.07 -19.57
N LEU A 78 0.90 -8.78 -19.40
CA LEU A 78 -0.10 -7.72 -19.42
C LEU A 78 -0.08 -6.93 -20.73
N GLY A 79 1.08 -6.76 -21.35
CA GLY A 79 1.23 -6.02 -22.60
C GLY A 79 2.63 -5.48 -22.78
N THR A 80 2.75 -4.52 -23.69
CA THR A 80 4.03 -3.92 -24.08
C THR A 80 3.94 -2.41 -24.01
N ILE A 81 4.97 -1.77 -23.46
CA ILE A 81 5.09 -0.33 -23.38
C ILE A 81 6.32 0.19 -24.13
N ALA A 82 6.39 1.48 -24.44
CA ALA A 82 7.58 2.08 -24.98
C ALA A 82 8.72 2.06 -23.95
N GLN A 83 9.93 1.65 -24.41
CA GLN A 83 11.14 1.76 -23.59
C GLN A 83 11.82 3.10 -23.81
N VAL A 84 12.37 3.66 -22.72
CA VAL A 84 13.20 4.87 -22.79
C VAL A 84 14.58 4.54 -23.32
N GLU A 85 15.28 5.52 -23.91
CA GLU A 85 16.60 5.32 -24.51
C GLU A 85 17.68 5.00 -23.45
N HIS A 86 17.49 5.38 -22.20
CA HIS A 86 18.40 5.08 -21.09
C HIS A 86 17.61 4.69 -19.84
N THR A 87 18.00 3.58 -19.20
CA THR A 87 17.47 3.13 -17.91
C THR A 87 18.55 3.17 -16.83
N TYR A 88 18.15 3.58 -15.61
CA TYR A 88 19.05 3.60 -14.44
C TYR A 88 19.22 2.22 -13.82
N ASN A 89 20.31 2.05 -13.09
CA ASN A 89 20.59 0.87 -12.31
C ASN A 89 19.67 0.81 -11.08
N VAL A 90 18.99 -0.33 -10.88
CA VAL A 90 18.03 -0.55 -9.78
C VAL A 90 18.42 -1.81 -9.01
N VAL A 91 18.48 -1.71 -7.69
CA VAL A 91 18.65 -2.85 -6.79
C VAL A 91 17.49 -2.87 -5.79
N GLY A 92 16.70 -3.93 -5.81
CA GLY A 92 15.48 -4.00 -5.02
C GLY A 92 14.56 -2.83 -5.31
N ASN A 93 14.21 -2.08 -4.28
CA ASN A 93 13.30 -0.94 -4.36
C ASN A 93 14.02 0.44 -4.40
N MET A 94 15.30 0.47 -4.81
CA MET A 94 16.11 1.70 -4.87
C MET A 94 16.94 1.75 -6.15
N ASN A 95 17.14 2.96 -6.70
CA ASN A 95 18.02 3.19 -7.84
C ASN A 95 19.33 3.90 -7.45
N GLU A 96 20.24 4.03 -8.42
CA GLU A 96 21.56 4.68 -8.26
C GLU A 96 21.51 6.16 -7.88
N HIS A 97 20.36 6.82 -8.02
CA HIS A 97 20.12 8.20 -7.60
C HIS A 97 19.63 8.30 -6.14
N GLN A 98 19.49 7.16 -5.44
CA GLN A 98 18.90 7.04 -4.10
C GLN A 98 17.42 7.41 -4.07
N LEU A 99 16.72 7.25 -5.19
CA LEU A 99 15.27 7.22 -5.23
C LEU A 99 14.83 5.82 -4.81
N ALA A 100 13.90 5.76 -3.85
CA ALA A 100 13.31 4.51 -3.36
C ALA A 100 11.78 4.58 -3.45
N ILE A 101 11.16 3.46 -3.84
CA ILE A 101 9.70 3.33 -3.93
C ILE A 101 9.30 2.01 -3.28
N THR A 102 8.35 2.07 -2.34
CA THR A 102 7.74 0.90 -1.70
C THR A 102 6.22 1.04 -1.70
N GLU A 103 5.49 0.01 -1.30
CA GLU A 103 4.03 0.03 -1.40
C GLU A 103 3.32 -0.68 -0.22
N SER A 104 1.99 -0.53 -0.20
CA SER A 104 1.07 -1.44 0.46
C SER A 104 -0.29 -1.42 -0.25
N THR A 105 -0.76 -2.60 -0.64
CA THR A 105 -2.05 -2.76 -1.31
C THR A 105 -3.20 -2.49 -0.33
N PHE A 106 -4.06 -1.50 -0.64
CA PHE A 106 -5.29 -1.30 0.11
C PHE A 106 -6.54 -1.89 -0.59
N GLY A 107 -6.37 -2.32 -1.84
CA GLY A 107 -7.46 -2.89 -2.64
C GLY A 107 -8.51 -1.86 -3.05
N GLY A 108 -9.27 -1.33 -2.10
CA GLY A 108 -10.30 -0.35 -2.35
C GLY A 108 -11.56 -0.93 -3.00
N ARG A 109 -12.26 -0.10 -3.77
CA ARG A 109 -13.51 -0.50 -4.45
C ARG A 109 -13.22 -1.43 -5.61
N ARG A 110 -13.74 -2.65 -5.55
CA ARG A 110 -13.49 -3.73 -6.54
C ARG A 110 -13.92 -3.36 -7.95
N GLU A 111 -14.98 -2.58 -8.11
CA GLU A 111 -15.47 -2.08 -9.40
C GLU A 111 -14.50 -1.15 -10.12
N LEU A 112 -13.47 -0.68 -9.43
CA LEU A 112 -12.42 0.18 -10.01
C LEU A 112 -11.21 -0.62 -10.54
N HIS A 113 -11.18 -1.93 -10.36
CA HIS A 113 -10.17 -2.79 -10.99
C HIS A 113 -10.33 -2.76 -12.51
N ASN A 114 -9.22 -2.58 -13.24
CA ASN A 114 -9.20 -2.58 -14.71
C ASN A 114 -8.38 -3.76 -15.24
N PRO A 115 -9.01 -4.89 -15.62
CA PRO A 115 -8.30 -6.06 -16.11
C PRO A 115 -7.61 -5.87 -17.48
N GLU A 116 -7.86 -4.74 -18.14
CA GLU A 116 -7.26 -4.36 -19.44
C GLU A 116 -6.05 -3.42 -19.26
N GLY A 117 -5.76 -3.00 -18.03
CA GLY A 117 -4.58 -2.18 -17.72
C GLY A 117 -3.30 -2.96 -17.96
N ILE A 118 -2.23 -2.25 -18.37
CA ILE A 118 -0.91 -2.86 -18.60
C ILE A 118 0.01 -2.64 -17.39
N MET A 119 -0.14 -1.52 -16.68
CA MET A 119 0.72 -1.21 -15.54
C MET A 119 0.14 -1.81 -14.26
N ASP A 120 0.77 -2.84 -13.72
CA ASP A 120 0.51 -3.30 -12.35
C ASP A 120 1.40 -2.57 -11.33
N TYR A 121 1.11 -2.73 -10.03
CA TYR A 121 1.81 -2.01 -8.97
C TYR A 121 3.32 -2.30 -8.94
N GLY A 122 3.72 -3.56 -9.06
CA GLY A 122 5.11 -3.97 -8.96
C GLY A 122 5.92 -3.56 -10.17
N SER A 123 5.40 -3.78 -11.38
CA SER A 123 6.02 -3.31 -12.62
C SER A 123 6.13 -1.79 -12.65
N LEU A 124 5.12 -1.07 -12.13
CA LEU A 124 5.14 0.38 -12.03
C LEU A 124 6.31 0.88 -11.16
N ILE A 125 6.63 0.18 -10.05
CA ILE A 125 7.73 0.52 -9.16
C ILE A 125 9.08 0.44 -9.90
N TYR A 126 9.45 -0.75 -10.40
CA TYR A 126 10.80 -0.91 -10.97
C TYR A 126 10.99 -0.12 -12.27
N ILE A 127 9.96 -0.01 -13.12
CA ILE A 127 10.00 0.78 -14.33
C ILE A 127 10.19 2.28 -14.01
N THR A 128 9.53 2.76 -12.97
CA THR A 128 9.70 4.15 -12.51
C THR A 128 11.11 4.37 -11.96
N LEU A 129 11.63 3.46 -11.15
CA LEU A 129 13.00 3.53 -10.64
C LEU A 129 14.04 3.54 -11.75
N GLN A 130 13.79 2.86 -12.87
CA GLN A 130 14.65 2.91 -14.06
C GLN A 130 14.59 4.24 -14.82
N ARG A 131 13.60 5.12 -14.55
CA ARG A 131 13.30 6.30 -15.39
C ARG A 131 13.34 7.63 -14.63
N ALA A 132 13.33 7.62 -13.29
CA ALA A 132 13.25 8.83 -12.47
C ALA A 132 14.46 8.95 -11.55
N LYS A 133 14.83 10.19 -11.18
CA LYS A 133 15.95 10.51 -10.26
C LYS A 133 15.46 11.05 -8.93
N THR A 134 14.28 11.65 -8.89
CA THR A 134 13.71 12.31 -7.72
C THR A 134 12.31 11.81 -7.45
N ALA A 135 11.83 12.03 -6.22
CA ALA A 135 10.47 11.63 -5.83
C ALA A 135 9.39 12.30 -6.71
N ARG A 136 9.56 13.56 -7.07
CA ARG A 136 8.62 14.29 -7.94
C ARG A 136 8.64 13.78 -9.39
N GLU A 137 9.82 13.46 -9.93
CA GLU A 137 9.93 12.79 -11.22
C GLU A 137 9.27 11.41 -11.19
N ALA A 138 9.44 10.65 -10.09
CA ALA A 138 8.81 9.36 -9.93
C ALA A 138 7.27 9.46 -9.97
N ILE A 139 6.68 10.38 -9.21
CA ILE A 139 5.23 10.62 -9.23
C ILE A 139 4.76 10.92 -10.65
N LYS A 140 5.50 11.78 -11.37
CA LYS A 140 5.16 12.11 -12.77
C LYS A 140 5.25 10.87 -13.68
N VAL A 141 6.33 10.11 -13.61
CA VAL A 141 6.52 8.91 -14.44
C VAL A 141 5.43 7.88 -14.17
N MET A 142 5.12 7.60 -12.89
CA MET A 142 4.05 6.67 -12.50
C MET A 142 2.70 7.10 -13.08
N THR A 143 2.36 8.36 -12.94
CA THR A 143 1.06 8.89 -13.38
C THR A 143 0.94 8.98 -14.89
N ASP A 144 2.02 9.30 -15.60
CA ASP A 144 2.05 9.29 -17.07
C ASP A 144 1.88 7.86 -17.61
N LEU A 145 2.60 6.88 -17.03
CA LEU A 145 2.50 5.48 -17.44
C LEU A 145 1.08 4.92 -17.26
N VAL A 146 0.44 5.16 -16.12
CA VAL A 146 -0.94 4.67 -15.92
C VAL A 146 -1.96 5.42 -16.77
N ALA A 147 -1.72 6.70 -17.07
CA ALA A 147 -2.59 7.47 -17.98
C ALA A 147 -2.53 6.93 -19.41
N GLU A 148 -1.34 6.54 -19.89
CA GLU A 148 -1.13 6.05 -21.24
C GLU A 148 -1.52 4.57 -21.40
N TYR A 149 -1.12 3.72 -20.43
CA TYR A 149 -1.22 2.26 -20.56
C TYR A 149 -2.31 1.62 -19.71
N GLY A 150 -2.96 2.38 -18.81
CA GLY A 150 -3.96 1.87 -17.87
C GLY A 150 -3.34 1.22 -16.64
N TYR A 151 -4.06 1.25 -15.52
CA TYR A 151 -3.63 0.68 -14.24
C TYR A 151 -4.38 -0.62 -13.96
N TYR A 152 -3.63 -1.71 -13.80
CA TYR A 152 -4.17 -3.07 -13.68
C TYR A 152 -4.52 -3.45 -12.24
N SER A 153 -3.73 -3.03 -11.25
CA SER A 153 -3.87 -3.50 -9.86
C SER A 153 -5.07 -2.91 -9.13
N GLY A 154 -5.36 -3.41 -7.94
CA GLY A 154 -6.22 -2.77 -6.96
C GLY A 154 -5.66 -1.43 -6.47
N GLY A 155 -6.27 -0.85 -5.44
CA GLY A 155 -5.76 0.37 -4.85
C GLY A 155 -4.43 0.17 -4.11
N GLU A 156 -3.49 1.08 -4.32
CA GLU A 156 -2.14 1.04 -3.75
C GLU A 156 -1.75 2.34 -3.04
N THR A 157 -1.08 2.19 -1.91
CA THR A 157 -0.33 3.27 -1.27
C THR A 157 1.15 3.09 -1.56
N PHE A 158 1.77 4.06 -2.21
CA PHE A 158 3.20 4.10 -2.46
C PHE A 158 3.90 5.04 -1.48
N SER A 159 4.99 4.58 -0.86
CA SER A 159 6.01 5.45 -0.28
C SER A 159 7.04 5.78 -1.35
N ILE A 160 7.27 7.05 -1.64
CA ILE A 160 8.22 7.52 -2.64
C ILE A 160 9.18 8.47 -1.95
N ALA A 161 10.48 8.17 -1.96
CA ALA A 161 11.46 8.97 -1.24
C ALA A 161 12.75 9.14 -2.04
N ASP A 162 13.31 10.34 -1.96
CA ASP A 162 14.67 10.64 -2.39
C ASP A 162 15.50 11.22 -1.22
N LYS A 163 16.69 11.74 -1.50
CA LYS A 163 17.57 12.33 -0.48
C LYS A 163 16.95 13.53 0.27
N GLN A 164 15.90 14.15 -0.26
CA GLN A 164 15.38 15.42 0.22
C GLN A 164 14.00 15.32 0.81
N GLU A 165 13.14 14.47 0.27
CA GLU A 165 11.73 14.45 0.61
C GLU A 165 11.14 13.03 0.55
N ALA A 166 10.08 12.82 1.34
CA ALA A 166 9.26 11.61 1.32
C ALA A 166 7.81 11.97 0.98
N TRP A 167 7.17 11.12 0.20
CA TRP A 167 5.79 11.24 -0.25
C TRP A 167 5.00 9.98 0.05
N VAL A 168 3.74 10.14 0.42
CA VAL A 168 2.73 9.09 0.37
C VAL A 168 1.84 9.37 -0.84
N MET A 169 1.74 8.43 -1.76
CA MET A 169 0.87 8.50 -2.92
C MET A 169 -0.13 7.37 -2.89
N GLU A 170 -1.41 7.68 -2.99
CA GLU A 170 -2.47 6.69 -3.10
C GLU A 170 -3.08 6.72 -4.50
N MET A 171 -3.26 5.55 -5.09
CA MET A 171 -3.74 5.39 -6.47
C MET A 171 -4.72 4.23 -6.55
N ILE A 172 -5.76 4.38 -7.37
CA ILE A 172 -6.69 3.31 -7.73
C ILE A 172 -7.18 3.49 -9.16
N GLY A 173 -7.45 2.39 -9.85
CA GLY A 173 -7.94 2.39 -11.22
C GLY A 173 -9.31 3.03 -11.39
N LYS A 174 -9.80 3.08 -12.63
CA LYS A 174 -11.10 3.67 -12.99
C LYS A 174 -12.14 2.63 -13.45
N GLY A 175 -11.81 1.35 -13.30
CA GLY A 175 -12.66 0.25 -13.74
C GLY A 175 -12.44 -0.17 -15.19
N ALA A 176 -13.02 -1.30 -15.57
CA ALA A 176 -12.89 -1.89 -16.90
C ALA A 176 -13.27 -0.91 -18.02
N GLY A 177 -12.52 -0.96 -19.12
CA GLY A 177 -12.71 -0.08 -20.28
C GLY A 177 -12.27 1.38 -20.10
N ARG A 178 -11.69 1.75 -18.96
CA ARG A 178 -11.24 3.12 -18.66
C ARG A 178 -9.73 3.15 -18.42
N LYS A 179 -9.01 3.96 -19.20
CA LYS A 179 -7.59 4.19 -18.98
C LYS A 179 -7.34 5.14 -17.79
N GLY A 180 -6.13 5.08 -17.25
CA GLY A 180 -5.68 5.93 -16.17
C GLY A 180 -6.07 5.43 -14.79
N ALA A 181 -5.82 6.26 -13.81
CA ALA A 181 -6.12 6.07 -12.40
C ALA A 181 -6.56 7.40 -11.78
N VAL A 182 -7.24 7.33 -10.64
CA VAL A 182 -7.35 8.47 -9.73
C VAL A 182 -6.30 8.31 -8.64
N TRP A 183 -5.65 9.40 -8.30
CA TRP A 183 -4.53 9.37 -7.37
C TRP A 183 -4.33 10.71 -6.65
N VAL A 184 -3.67 10.65 -5.52
CA VAL A 184 -3.23 11.81 -4.75
C VAL A 184 -1.89 11.50 -4.09
N ALA A 185 -0.95 12.42 -4.13
CA ALA A 185 0.35 12.34 -3.48
C ALA A 185 0.52 13.50 -2.52
N ILE A 186 0.87 13.20 -1.27
CA ILE A 186 1.11 14.19 -0.21
C ILE A 186 2.54 14.04 0.29
N ARG A 187 3.28 15.15 0.28
CA ARG A 187 4.61 15.24 0.86
C ARG A 187 4.52 15.17 2.37
N ILE A 188 5.32 14.31 2.97
CA ILE A 188 5.45 14.23 4.42
C ILE A 188 6.36 15.37 4.89
N PRO A 189 5.93 16.21 5.85
CA PRO A 189 6.78 17.27 6.38
C PRO A 189 8.11 16.72 6.91
N ASP A 190 9.18 17.49 6.72
CA ASP A 190 10.54 17.05 7.07
C ASP A 190 10.70 16.60 8.53
N ASP A 191 9.94 17.20 9.46
CA ASP A 191 10.02 16.92 10.90
C ASP A 191 8.95 15.92 11.37
N CYS A 192 8.31 15.20 10.43
CA CYS A 192 7.26 14.24 10.70
C CYS A 192 7.65 12.80 10.31
N ILE A 193 6.90 11.88 10.88
CA ILE A 193 6.88 10.46 10.49
C ILE A 193 5.49 10.09 9.95
N SER A 194 5.44 9.11 9.06
CA SER A 194 4.21 8.55 8.53
C SER A 194 4.30 7.03 8.45
N ALA A 195 3.17 6.39 8.24
CA ALA A 195 3.07 4.95 8.01
C ALA A 195 1.80 4.60 7.24
N HIS A 196 1.83 3.47 6.54
CA HIS A 196 0.66 2.88 5.90
C HIS A 196 0.73 1.36 5.97
N ALA A 197 -0.43 0.72 5.93
CA ALA A 197 -0.54 -0.72 6.12
C ALA A 197 -1.85 -1.26 5.55
N ASN A 198 -1.93 -1.45 4.24
CA ASN A 198 -3.08 -2.00 3.50
C ASN A 198 -4.42 -1.27 3.70
N GLN A 199 -4.36 0.03 3.94
CA GLN A 199 -5.54 0.90 4.00
C GLN A 199 -5.18 2.28 3.43
N SER A 200 -6.04 2.84 2.59
CA SER A 200 -5.94 4.23 2.16
C SER A 200 -6.09 5.14 3.38
N ARG A 201 -5.21 6.13 3.53
CA ARG A 201 -5.14 7.01 4.69
C ARG A 201 -5.23 8.48 4.37
N ILE A 202 -5.12 8.86 3.08
CA ILE A 202 -5.31 10.24 2.65
C ILE A 202 -6.79 10.57 2.72
N GLN A 203 -7.15 11.39 3.68
CA GLN A 203 -8.52 11.86 3.87
C GLN A 203 -8.76 13.11 3.02
N GLN A 204 -8.67 14.29 3.58
CA GLN A 204 -8.84 15.54 2.87
C GLN A 204 -7.62 15.88 2.04
N ILE A 205 -7.86 16.37 0.83
CA ILE A 205 -6.83 16.80 -0.10
C ILE A 205 -6.60 18.30 0.07
N PRO A 206 -5.38 18.74 0.39
CA PRO A 206 -5.06 20.16 0.48
C PRO A 206 -4.91 20.78 -0.91
N PHE A 207 -6.01 20.98 -1.62
CA PHE A 207 -6.06 21.44 -3.03
C PHE A 207 -5.30 22.74 -3.30
N ASN A 208 -5.10 23.58 -2.28
CA ASN A 208 -4.40 24.86 -2.39
C ASN A 208 -2.89 24.76 -2.15
N ASP A 209 -2.38 23.62 -1.69
CA ASP A 209 -0.96 23.40 -1.40
C ASP A 209 -0.28 22.62 -2.54
N LYS A 210 -0.04 23.30 -3.67
CA LYS A 210 0.57 22.69 -4.86
C LYS A 210 2.02 22.27 -4.68
N GLU A 211 2.69 22.74 -3.64
CA GLU A 211 4.06 22.35 -3.32
C GLU A 211 4.10 20.97 -2.66
N ASN A 212 3.16 20.71 -1.74
CA ASN A 212 3.15 19.51 -0.91
C ASN A 212 2.01 18.54 -1.26
N CYS A 213 1.17 18.86 -2.26
CA CYS A 213 0.07 18.00 -2.70
C CYS A 213 -0.07 18.04 -4.22
N ILE A 214 0.00 16.87 -4.84
CA ILE A 214 -0.20 16.66 -6.27
C ILE A 214 -1.30 15.60 -6.43
N TYR A 215 -2.21 15.77 -7.37
CA TYR A 215 -3.37 14.88 -7.53
C TYR A 215 -3.87 14.83 -8.98
N SER A 216 -4.58 13.74 -9.32
CA SER A 216 -5.22 13.62 -10.63
C SER A 216 -6.32 14.68 -10.81
N PRO A 217 -6.42 15.35 -11.98
CA PRO A 217 -7.37 16.44 -12.18
C PRO A 217 -8.82 16.06 -11.93
N ASP A 218 -9.13 14.80 -12.08
CA ASP A 218 -10.47 14.25 -11.97
C ASP A 218 -10.75 13.49 -10.65
N VAL A 219 -9.86 13.57 -9.67
CA VAL A 219 -9.95 12.83 -8.39
C VAL A 219 -11.30 13.03 -7.68
N VAL A 220 -11.89 14.21 -7.76
CA VAL A 220 -13.21 14.51 -7.14
C VAL A 220 -14.35 14.28 -8.12
N SER A 221 -14.20 14.73 -9.38
CA SER A 221 -15.27 14.61 -10.38
C SER A 221 -15.57 13.16 -10.72
N PHE A 222 -14.56 12.31 -10.79
CA PHE A 222 -14.74 10.88 -10.98
C PHE A 222 -15.47 10.21 -9.81
N ALA A 223 -15.14 10.57 -8.55
CA ALA A 223 -15.89 10.07 -7.40
C ALA A 223 -17.37 10.47 -7.43
N ARG A 224 -17.70 11.68 -7.93
CA ARG A 224 -19.08 12.10 -8.13
C ARG A 224 -19.77 11.33 -9.24
N GLU A 225 -19.10 11.13 -10.37
CA GLU A 225 -19.60 10.33 -11.50
C GLU A 225 -19.98 8.93 -11.05
N MET A 226 -19.12 8.29 -10.24
CA MET A 226 -19.32 6.94 -9.71
C MET A 226 -20.32 6.89 -8.54
N GLY A 227 -20.82 8.04 -8.06
CA GLY A 227 -21.72 8.10 -6.91
C GLY A 227 -21.07 7.86 -5.55
N PHE A 228 -19.74 7.86 -5.46
CA PHE A 228 -18.98 7.62 -4.22
C PHE A 228 -18.91 8.87 -3.33
N PHE A 229 -19.14 10.04 -3.90
CA PHE A 229 -19.11 11.31 -3.20
C PHE A 229 -20.21 12.26 -3.68
N LYS A 230 -20.81 12.96 -2.70
CA LYS A 230 -21.77 14.05 -2.94
C LYS A 230 -21.42 15.18 -1.97
N GLY A 231 -21.07 16.34 -2.44
CA GLY A 231 -20.71 17.46 -1.58
C GLY A 231 -19.81 18.47 -2.25
N LYS A 232 -19.24 19.39 -1.48
CA LYS A 232 -18.25 20.37 -1.92
C LYS A 232 -16.87 19.73 -1.97
N ASP A 233 -16.00 20.21 -2.87
CA ASP A 233 -14.63 19.69 -3.00
C ASP A 233 -13.83 19.77 -1.69
N ALA A 234 -14.08 20.82 -0.88
CA ALA A 234 -13.43 20.98 0.42
C ALA A 234 -13.76 19.87 1.44
N ASP A 235 -14.89 19.16 1.24
CA ASP A 235 -15.33 18.06 2.12
C ASP A 235 -14.91 16.69 1.58
N PHE A 236 -14.21 16.66 0.43
CA PHE A 236 -13.80 15.42 -0.22
C PHE A 236 -12.72 14.70 0.58
N SER A 237 -12.93 13.41 0.81
CA SER A 237 -11.96 12.49 1.38
C SER A 237 -11.64 11.39 0.37
N PHE A 238 -10.37 11.27 -0.03
CA PHE A 238 -9.92 10.21 -0.94
C PHE A 238 -10.21 8.83 -0.33
N GLN A 239 -9.79 8.63 0.90
CA GLN A 239 -10.01 7.39 1.64
C GLN A 239 -11.50 7.02 1.71
N GLN A 240 -12.37 7.95 2.10
CA GLN A 240 -13.80 7.67 2.22
C GLN A 240 -14.45 7.34 0.87
N ALA A 241 -14.03 8.02 -0.19
CA ALA A 241 -14.57 7.81 -1.53
C ALA A 241 -14.11 6.47 -2.13
N TYR A 242 -12.82 6.15 -2.02
CA TYR A 242 -12.21 5.05 -2.78
C TYR A 242 -11.90 3.79 -1.96
N CYS A 243 -11.72 3.92 -0.65
CA CYS A 243 -11.44 2.80 0.26
C CYS A 243 -12.03 3.05 1.66
N PRO A 244 -13.38 3.05 1.81
CA PRO A 244 -14.02 3.30 3.11
C PRO A 244 -13.59 2.27 4.15
N TYR A 245 -13.52 2.71 5.41
CA TYR A 245 -13.16 1.84 6.52
C TYR A 245 -14.21 0.74 6.76
N ASP A 246 -13.72 -0.44 7.02
CA ASP A 246 -14.44 -1.53 7.64
C ASP A 246 -13.73 -2.00 8.92
N PHE A 247 -14.25 -2.99 9.60
CA PHE A 247 -13.64 -3.54 10.82
C PHE A 247 -12.22 -4.08 10.57
N SER A 248 -12.00 -4.76 9.45
CA SER A 248 -10.69 -5.32 9.09
C SER A 248 -9.67 -4.21 8.83
N ALA A 249 -10.07 -3.15 8.12
CA ALA A 249 -9.26 -1.97 7.88
C ALA A 249 -8.79 -1.32 9.19
N LEU A 250 -9.68 -1.15 10.16
CA LEU A 250 -9.34 -0.55 11.45
C LEU A 250 -8.48 -1.47 12.30
N ARG A 251 -8.95 -2.72 12.50
CA ARG A 251 -8.31 -3.65 13.43
C ARG A 251 -7.03 -4.29 12.84
N GLY A 252 -7.01 -4.57 11.56
CA GLY A 252 -5.89 -5.24 10.89
C GLY A 252 -4.87 -4.27 10.27
N CYS A 253 -5.29 -3.09 9.84
CA CYS A 253 -4.46 -2.14 9.10
C CYS A 253 -4.10 -0.91 9.94
N GLU A 254 -5.08 -0.08 10.30
CA GLU A 254 -4.84 1.14 11.08
C GLU A 254 -4.21 0.86 12.45
N ALA A 255 -4.49 -0.29 13.08
CA ALA A 255 -3.86 -0.69 14.33
C ALA A 255 -2.32 -0.83 14.20
N ARG A 256 -1.80 -1.26 13.04
CA ARG A 256 -0.34 -1.32 12.77
C ARG A 256 0.27 0.07 12.76
N VAL A 257 -0.36 1.01 12.08
CA VAL A 257 0.06 2.42 12.04
C VAL A 257 -0.01 3.06 13.43
N TRP A 258 -1.12 2.84 14.15
CA TRP A 258 -1.30 3.31 15.52
C TRP A 258 -0.18 2.84 16.43
N SER A 259 0.16 1.56 16.37
CA SER A 259 1.20 0.95 17.20
C SER A 259 2.57 1.63 16.98
N PHE A 260 2.91 1.94 15.72
CA PHE A 260 4.13 2.69 15.40
C PHE A 260 4.06 4.13 15.88
N PHE A 261 2.99 4.86 15.60
CA PHE A 261 2.85 6.26 16.01
C PHE A 261 2.88 6.43 17.52
N ARG A 262 2.23 5.53 18.26
CA ARG A 262 2.14 5.55 19.71
C ARG A 262 3.51 5.49 20.41
N GLU A 263 4.51 4.87 19.81
CA GLU A 263 5.88 4.85 20.35
C GLU A 263 6.52 6.25 20.37
N TYR A 264 6.03 7.16 19.55
CA TYR A 264 6.61 8.50 19.37
C TYR A 264 5.66 9.64 19.71
N ASP A 265 4.41 9.33 20.04
CA ASP A 265 3.41 10.29 20.48
C ASP A 265 2.34 9.59 21.35
N SER A 266 2.42 9.82 22.65
CA SER A 266 1.47 9.22 23.60
C SER A 266 0.02 9.72 23.42
N THR A 267 -0.21 10.83 22.72
CA THR A 267 -1.56 11.31 22.42
C THR A 267 -2.31 10.38 21.47
N MET A 268 -1.60 9.45 20.80
CA MET A 268 -2.19 8.43 19.94
C MET A 268 -3.10 7.45 20.70
N ASP A 269 -3.01 7.36 22.01
CA ASP A 269 -3.92 6.54 22.83
C ASP A 269 -5.40 6.99 22.70
N GLN A 270 -5.67 8.22 22.29
CA GLN A 270 -7.02 8.72 21.99
C GLN A 270 -7.70 7.97 20.83
N TYR A 271 -6.93 7.29 19.98
CA TYR A 271 -7.43 6.52 18.82
C TYR A 271 -7.67 5.03 19.11
N THR A 272 -7.54 4.60 20.37
CA THR A 272 -7.68 3.20 20.77
C THR A 272 -9.03 2.59 20.36
N ASP A 273 -10.13 3.32 20.54
CA ASP A 273 -11.46 2.83 20.13
C ASP A 273 -11.56 2.70 18.61
N PHE A 274 -11.00 3.67 17.87
CA PHE A 274 -10.96 3.66 16.41
C PHE A 274 -10.26 2.40 15.90
N ILE A 275 -9.04 2.12 16.36
CA ILE A 275 -8.28 0.95 15.90
C ILE A 275 -8.81 -0.39 16.45
N LYS A 276 -9.70 -0.36 17.43
CA LYS A 276 -10.44 -1.53 17.89
C LYS A 276 -11.71 -1.82 17.07
N GLY A 277 -12.02 -0.96 16.08
CA GLY A 277 -13.08 -1.20 15.09
C GLY A 277 -14.24 -0.19 15.12
N ASP A 278 -14.17 0.87 15.91
CA ASP A 278 -15.22 1.91 15.95
C ASP A 278 -14.99 2.98 14.87
N ALA A 279 -15.55 2.76 13.68
CA ALA A 279 -15.46 3.67 12.55
C ALA A 279 -16.19 5.03 12.77
N SER A 280 -16.97 5.18 13.83
CA SER A 280 -17.62 6.45 14.19
C SER A 280 -16.64 7.45 14.82
N LYS A 281 -15.49 6.97 15.29
CA LYS A 281 -14.44 7.80 15.88
C LYS A 281 -13.63 8.51 14.81
N LYS A 282 -12.98 9.60 15.24
CA LYS A 282 -12.09 10.36 14.38
C LYS A 282 -10.92 9.47 13.92
N PRO A 283 -10.62 9.41 12.61
CA PRO A 283 -9.48 8.70 12.10
C PRO A 283 -8.15 9.37 12.46
N MET A 284 -7.07 8.59 12.48
CA MET A 284 -5.72 9.08 12.76
C MET A 284 -5.22 10.03 11.66
N PRO A 285 -4.31 10.96 11.99
CA PRO A 285 -3.65 11.79 10.99
C PRO A 285 -2.76 10.96 10.07
N LEU A 286 -2.53 11.43 8.84
CA LEU A 286 -1.63 10.80 7.87
C LEU A 286 -0.18 10.74 8.37
N TYR A 287 0.26 11.77 9.10
CA TYR A 287 1.60 11.88 9.69
C TYR A 287 1.53 12.55 11.06
N ILE A 288 2.56 12.33 11.87
CA ILE A 288 2.72 12.95 13.19
C ILE A 288 4.13 13.53 13.35
N LYS A 289 4.27 14.50 14.23
CA LYS A 289 5.57 14.98 14.68
C LYS A 289 6.02 14.12 15.85
N PRO A 290 7.12 13.35 15.72
CA PRO A 290 7.57 12.48 16.79
C PRO A 290 8.18 13.27 17.95
N ASN A 291 8.05 12.77 19.18
CA ASN A 291 8.62 13.37 20.39
C ASN A 291 10.16 13.28 20.46
N ARG A 292 10.78 12.47 19.62
CA ARG A 292 12.22 12.33 19.44
C ARG A 292 12.55 11.96 18.00
N LYS A 293 13.78 12.22 17.59
CA LYS A 293 14.27 11.77 16.28
C LYS A 293 14.47 10.27 16.25
N LEU A 294 14.28 9.68 15.06
CA LEU A 294 14.39 8.27 14.81
C LEU A 294 15.72 7.93 14.13
N SER A 295 16.32 6.85 14.57
CA SER A 295 17.45 6.18 13.89
C SER A 295 16.94 5.06 12.98
N VAL A 296 17.84 4.47 12.18
CA VAL A 296 17.55 3.25 11.40
C VAL A 296 17.09 2.12 12.32
N GLN A 297 17.70 1.98 13.51
CA GLN A 297 17.33 0.96 14.49
C GLN A 297 15.90 1.16 15.03
N ASP A 298 15.47 2.42 15.17
CA ASP A 298 14.08 2.73 15.57
C ASP A 298 13.08 2.28 14.48
N VAL A 299 13.39 2.53 13.21
CA VAL A 299 12.56 2.05 12.08
C VAL A 299 12.53 0.52 12.05
N GLN A 300 13.67 -0.13 12.21
CA GLN A 300 13.76 -1.60 12.29
C GLN A 300 12.97 -2.18 13.47
N LYS A 301 12.97 -1.49 14.62
CA LYS A 301 12.14 -1.86 15.77
C LYS A 301 10.66 -1.70 15.46
N GLY A 302 10.26 -0.58 14.85
CA GLY A 302 8.88 -0.34 14.39
C GLY A 302 8.36 -1.45 13.47
N MET A 303 9.20 -1.93 12.53
CA MET A 303 8.86 -3.04 11.63
C MET A 303 8.72 -4.40 12.33
N ARG A 304 9.20 -4.55 13.57
CA ARG A 304 9.08 -5.76 14.40
C ARG A 304 8.08 -5.61 15.54
N ASN A 305 7.27 -4.56 15.54
CA ASN A 305 6.30 -4.27 16.58
C ASN A 305 5.17 -5.31 16.57
N HIS A 306 4.83 -5.85 17.73
CA HIS A 306 3.73 -6.80 17.95
C HIS A 306 2.73 -6.26 18.98
N TYR A 307 2.54 -4.95 19.01
CA TYR A 307 1.65 -4.22 19.92
C TYR A 307 2.04 -4.33 21.40
N GLU A 308 3.33 -4.50 21.69
CA GLU A 308 3.85 -4.69 23.04
C GLU A 308 3.39 -3.57 24.00
N GLY A 309 2.96 -3.96 25.20
CA GLY A 309 2.50 -3.03 26.22
C GLY A 309 1.11 -2.41 25.98
N THR A 310 0.34 -2.94 25.04
CA THR A 310 -1.04 -2.52 24.76
C THR A 310 -2.04 -3.66 25.02
N ASP A 311 -3.34 -3.37 24.92
CA ASP A 311 -4.39 -4.40 24.97
C ASP A 311 -4.34 -5.36 23.76
N LEU A 312 -3.60 -4.99 22.70
CA LEU A 312 -3.43 -5.79 21.49
C LEU A 312 -2.14 -6.60 21.49
N ASP A 313 -1.40 -6.62 22.59
CA ASP A 313 -0.11 -7.29 22.74
C ASP A 313 -0.20 -8.77 22.35
N MET A 314 0.45 -9.12 21.25
CA MET A 314 0.39 -10.45 20.64
C MET A 314 1.09 -11.53 21.48
N THR A 315 1.79 -11.16 22.54
CA THR A 315 2.38 -12.11 23.51
C THR A 315 1.40 -12.51 24.63
N LYS A 316 0.25 -11.86 24.72
CA LYS A 316 -0.71 -12.01 25.82
C LYS A 316 -2.05 -12.63 25.41
N ASP A 317 -2.35 -12.65 24.12
CA ASP A 317 -3.61 -13.20 23.63
C ASP A 317 -3.58 -14.73 23.53
N ALA A 318 -4.73 -15.34 23.21
CA ALA A 318 -4.87 -16.78 23.08
C ALA A 318 -3.95 -17.38 22.00
N GLY A 319 -3.63 -16.61 20.94
CA GLY A 319 -2.75 -17.05 19.86
C GLY A 319 -1.27 -17.15 20.25
N ALA A 320 -0.86 -16.55 21.37
CA ALA A 320 0.51 -16.63 21.87
C ALA A 320 0.86 -17.99 22.48
N GLY A 321 -0.14 -18.73 22.91
CA GLY A 321 0.05 -20.00 23.60
C GLY A 321 0.82 -19.89 24.92
N SER A 322 1.20 -21.02 25.48
CA SER A 322 1.91 -21.10 26.77
C SER A 322 3.30 -20.46 26.74
N TYR A 323 3.92 -20.39 25.59
CA TYR A 323 5.26 -19.81 25.42
C TYR A 323 5.26 -18.30 25.15
N LYS A 324 4.09 -17.66 25.08
CA LYS A 324 3.92 -16.22 24.84
C LYS A 324 4.61 -15.74 23.54
N VAL A 325 4.50 -16.54 22.48
CA VAL A 325 5.15 -16.24 21.19
C VAL A 325 4.27 -15.25 20.40
N PRO A 326 4.79 -14.08 19.99
CA PRO A 326 4.02 -13.11 19.21
C PRO A 326 3.76 -13.58 17.78
N TYR A 327 4.58 -14.47 17.25
CA TYR A 327 4.42 -15.03 15.92
C TYR A 327 3.24 -15.98 15.86
N ARG A 328 2.46 -15.89 14.79
CA ARG A 328 1.33 -16.79 14.59
C ARG A 328 1.71 -17.91 13.64
N TRP A 329 1.35 -19.14 14.03
CA TRP A 329 1.33 -20.23 13.10
C TRP A 329 0.26 -19.96 12.06
N ARG A 330 0.66 -20.06 10.79
CA ARG A 330 -0.29 -19.96 9.69
C ARG A 330 -0.71 -21.35 9.31
N PRO A 331 -2.01 -21.58 9.04
CA PRO A 331 -2.44 -22.85 8.49
C PRO A 331 -1.68 -23.08 7.18
N MET A 332 -0.97 -24.19 7.10
CA MET A 332 -0.34 -24.64 5.87
C MET A 332 -1.21 -25.74 5.29
N THR A 333 -1.70 -25.53 4.07
CA THR A 333 -2.37 -26.58 3.32
C THR A 333 -1.35 -27.27 2.43
N PHE A 334 -1.21 -28.58 2.59
CA PHE A 334 -0.29 -29.39 1.80
C PHE A 334 -0.92 -30.72 1.44
N LYS A 335 -0.42 -31.38 0.40
CA LYS A 335 -0.93 -32.67 -0.05
C LYS A 335 0.12 -33.76 0.11
N VAL A 336 -0.30 -34.86 0.70
CA VAL A 336 0.50 -36.08 0.81
C VAL A 336 -0.33 -37.23 0.24
N ASP A 337 0.20 -37.95 -0.74
CA ASP A 337 -0.46 -39.07 -1.43
C ASP A 337 -1.89 -38.73 -1.94
N GLY A 338 -2.06 -37.50 -2.41
CA GLY A 338 -3.34 -37.01 -2.94
C GLY A 338 -4.34 -36.56 -1.87
N GLN A 339 -4.06 -36.74 -0.59
CA GLN A 339 -4.87 -36.24 0.52
C GLN A 339 -4.39 -34.86 0.97
N GLU A 340 -5.32 -33.92 1.14
CA GLU A 340 -5.04 -32.57 1.60
C GLU A 340 -5.08 -32.50 3.14
N TYR A 341 -4.08 -31.85 3.70
CA TYR A 341 -3.94 -31.59 5.14
C TYR A 341 -3.84 -30.07 5.36
N THR A 342 -4.52 -29.59 6.40
CA THR A 342 -4.45 -28.20 6.88
C THR A 342 -4.17 -28.25 8.37
N ASN A 343 -3.14 -27.55 8.85
CA ASN A 343 -2.82 -27.44 10.29
C ASN A 343 -3.17 -26.05 10.83
#